data_1fa9fa07a377eea56725affa69f4fcdb
#
_entry.id   1fa9fa07a377eea56725affa69f4fcdb
#
_cell.length_a   1.000
_cell.length_b   1.000
_cell.length_c   1.000
_cell.angle_alpha   90.00
_cell.angle_beta   90.00
_cell.angle_gamma   90.00
#
_symmetry.space_group_name_H-M   'P 1'
#
loop_
_entity.id
_entity.type
_entity.pdbx_description
1 polymer ?
#
loop_
_entity_poly.entity_id
_entity_poly.type
_entity_poly.pdbx_seq_one_letter_code
_entity_poly.pdbx_strand_id
1 'polypeptide(L)'
;MHQHTGNWPGKTVSNASGYFEYNNKNFLIFDIPGTYSIMSNSEEEQIARDYICFGNPNATVIVLDATCLERNLNLVYQIMEITDNIIVCVNLLDEAKKKGIDIDLNLLSKKLGVPVVGTTARKKKTLNITNFTNIKDRI
;
A
#
# COMPACT_ATOMS: atom_id res chain seq x y z
N MET A 1 13.63 -11.95 5.60
CA MET A 1 13.22 -10.56 5.84
C MET A 1 13.82 -10.15 7.18
N HIS A 2 14.75 -9.22 7.19
CA HIS A 2 15.33 -8.65 8.41
C HIS A 2 14.60 -7.35 8.71
N GLN A 3 13.98 -7.28 9.87
CA GLN A 3 13.20 -6.11 10.30
C GLN A 3 14.04 -5.27 11.26
N HIS A 4 14.17 -3.99 10.99
CA HIS A 4 14.74 -2.99 11.89
C HIS A 4 13.63 -2.03 12.32
N THR A 5 13.52 -1.79 13.61
CA THR A 5 12.64 -0.77 14.18
C THR A 5 13.49 0.47 14.51
N GLY A 6 13.03 1.62 14.06
CA GLY A 6 13.63 2.92 14.36
C GLY A 6 12.56 3.96 14.66
N ASN A 7 12.95 5.09 15.23
CA ASN A 7 12.05 6.22 15.42
C ASN A 7 12.32 7.28 14.35
N TRP A 8 11.27 7.93 13.89
CA TRP A 8 11.40 9.11 13.04
C TRP A 8 12.12 10.22 13.81
N PRO A 9 13.08 10.93 13.19
CA PRO A 9 13.76 12.03 13.84
C PRO A 9 12.76 13.09 14.34
N GLY A 10 12.73 13.30 15.66
CA GLY A 10 11.89 14.31 16.29
C GLY A 10 10.43 13.93 16.54
N LYS A 11 10.02 12.67 16.31
CA LYS A 11 8.65 12.19 16.57
C LYS A 11 8.62 10.90 17.38
N THR A 12 7.56 10.71 18.16
CA THR A 12 7.40 9.58 19.10
C THR A 12 6.93 8.29 18.41
N VAL A 13 6.62 8.34 17.10
CA VAL A 13 6.07 7.21 16.35
C VAL A 13 7.20 6.32 15.85
N SER A 14 7.14 5.02 16.16
CA SER A 14 8.08 4.02 15.68
C SER A 14 7.80 3.70 14.21
N ASN A 15 8.83 3.73 13.38
CA ASN A 15 8.77 3.19 12.03
C ASN A 15 9.39 1.78 12.00
N ALA A 16 8.80 0.90 11.22
CA ALA A 16 9.41 -0.38 10.91
C ALA A 16 9.94 -0.33 9.47
N SER A 17 11.16 -0.78 9.27
CA SER A 17 11.72 -0.98 7.94
C SER A 17 12.22 -2.40 7.77
N GLY A 18 12.19 -2.90 6.54
CA GLY A 18 12.65 -4.25 6.25
C GLY A 18 13.21 -4.36 4.85
N TYR A 19 14.19 -5.25 4.71
CA TYR A 19 14.78 -5.58 3.41
C TYR A 19 14.28 -6.93 2.93
N PHE A 20 14.02 -7.03 1.63
CA PHE A 20 13.84 -8.31 0.97
C PHE A 20 14.47 -8.27 -0.43
N GLU A 21 14.88 -9.45 -0.88
CA GLU A 21 15.42 -9.63 -2.22
C GLU A 21 14.40 -10.37 -3.09
N TYR A 22 14.23 -9.88 -4.32
CA TYR A 22 13.42 -10.54 -5.33
C TYR A 22 13.97 -10.28 -6.72
N ASN A 23 14.14 -11.34 -7.53
CA ASN A 23 14.69 -11.27 -8.88
C ASN A 23 16.04 -10.50 -8.97
N ASN A 24 16.96 -10.76 -8.05
CA ASN A 24 18.27 -10.10 -7.93
C ASN A 24 18.18 -8.57 -7.73
N LYS A 25 17.04 -8.08 -7.24
CA LYS A 25 16.85 -6.70 -6.81
C LYS A 25 16.60 -6.67 -5.30
N ASN A 26 17.22 -5.71 -4.63
CA ASN A 26 16.99 -5.44 -3.21
C ASN A 26 15.92 -4.38 -3.05
N PHE A 27 14.93 -4.66 -2.21
CA PHE A 27 13.85 -3.75 -1.88
C PHE A 27 13.94 -3.35 -0.41
N LEU A 28 13.86 -2.07 -0.16
CA LEU A 28 13.69 -1.52 1.18
C LEU A 28 12.22 -1.11 1.34
N ILE A 29 11.53 -1.71 2.31
CA ILE A 29 10.15 -1.36 2.65
C ILE A 29 10.16 -0.53 3.91
N PHE A 30 9.38 0.54 3.91
CA PHE A 30 9.04 1.31 5.09
C PHE A 30 7.57 1.08 5.42
N ASP A 31 7.29 0.65 6.64
CA ASP A 31 5.94 0.55 7.19
C ASP A 31 5.63 1.88 7.86
N ILE A 32 4.79 2.67 7.21
CA ILE A 32 4.35 3.96 7.74
C ILE A 32 3.06 3.80 8.54
N PRO A 33 2.79 4.67 9.52
CA PRO A 33 1.60 4.57 10.35
C PRO A 33 0.33 4.44 9.52
N GLY A 34 -0.56 3.52 9.94
CA GLY A 34 -1.84 3.32 9.26
C GLY A 34 -2.75 4.53 9.42
N THR A 35 -3.33 4.97 8.33
CA THR A 35 -4.24 6.12 8.32
C THR A 35 -5.40 5.88 7.37
N TYR A 36 -6.53 6.54 7.63
CA TYR A 36 -7.69 6.58 6.73
C TYR A 36 -7.73 7.84 5.87
N SER A 37 -6.88 8.81 6.16
CA SER A 37 -6.74 10.09 5.47
C SER A 37 -5.31 10.59 5.63
N ILE A 38 -4.86 11.41 4.70
CA ILE A 38 -3.60 12.17 4.80
C ILE A 38 -3.84 13.67 4.87
N MET A 39 -5.11 14.07 4.96
CA MET A 39 -5.52 15.50 4.97
C MET A 39 -5.79 16.03 6.37
N SER A 40 -5.84 15.17 7.40
CA SER A 40 -6.03 15.62 8.78
C SER A 40 -4.70 16.00 9.45
N ASN A 41 -4.80 16.45 10.69
CA ASN A 41 -3.65 16.99 11.44
C ASN A 41 -3.15 16.03 12.52
N SER A 42 -3.50 14.72 12.45
CA SER A 42 -2.91 13.76 13.37
C SER A 42 -1.42 13.58 13.08
N GLU A 43 -0.67 13.20 14.11
CA GLU A 43 0.79 13.00 13.98
C GLU A 43 1.10 11.89 12.96
N GLU A 44 0.32 10.80 12.97
CA GLU A 44 0.45 9.68 12.06
C GLU A 44 0.23 10.09 10.59
N GLU A 45 -0.80 10.90 10.34
CA GLU A 45 -1.12 11.39 8.99
C GLU A 45 -0.07 12.36 8.46
N GLN A 46 0.46 13.23 9.34
CA GLN A 46 1.57 14.12 8.97
C GLN A 46 2.81 13.32 8.59
N ILE A 47 3.17 12.28 9.36
CA ILE A 47 4.31 11.41 9.07
C ILE A 47 4.12 10.73 7.72
N ALA A 48 2.95 10.13 7.48
CA ALA A 48 2.65 9.45 6.23
C ALA A 48 2.76 10.42 5.03
N ARG A 49 2.16 11.59 5.13
CA ARG A 49 2.22 12.63 4.10
C ARG A 49 3.64 13.11 3.84
N ASP A 50 4.39 13.45 4.89
CA ASP A 50 5.76 13.93 4.78
C ASP A 50 6.66 12.89 4.11
N TYR A 51 6.45 11.60 4.43
CA TYR A 51 7.23 10.54 3.80
C TYR A 51 6.90 10.37 2.31
N ILE A 52 5.62 10.41 1.94
CA ILE A 52 5.20 10.30 0.55
C ILE A 52 5.70 11.50 -0.26
N CYS A 53 5.62 12.73 0.30
CA CYS A 53 6.02 13.95 -0.38
C CYS A 53 7.54 14.12 -0.50
N PHE A 54 8.28 13.82 0.56
CA PHE A 54 9.69 14.20 0.68
C PHE A 54 10.64 13.01 0.76
N GLY A 55 10.14 11.82 1.09
CA GLY A 55 10.93 10.58 1.17
C GLY A 55 11.32 10.00 -0.20
N ASN A 56 10.75 10.54 -1.28
CA ASN A 56 10.98 10.10 -2.66
C ASN A 56 10.92 8.58 -2.86
N PRO A 57 9.84 7.90 -2.42
CA PRO A 57 9.72 6.46 -2.58
C PRO A 57 9.59 6.09 -4.07
N ASN A 58 10.21 4.98 -4.48
CA ASN A 58 10.06 4.46 -5.85
C ASN A 58 8.62 4.02 -6.13
N ALA A 59 7.90 3.56 -5.10
CA ALA A 59 6.47 3.25 -5.18
C ALA A 59 5.82 3.35 -3.80
N THR A 60 4.58 3.82 -3.76
CA THR A 60 3.71 3.83 -2.58
C THR A 60 2.67 2.74 -2.71
N VAL A 61 2.69 1.76 -1.80
CA VAL A 61 1.70 0.68 -1.75
C VAL A 61 0.59 1.05 -0.77
N ILE A 62 -0.63 1.17 -1.26
CA ILE A 62 -1.81 1.46 -0.45
C ILE A 62 -2.57 0.18 -0.22
N VAL A 63 -2.66 -0.27 1.04
CA VAL A 63 -3.36 -1.50 1.41
C VAL A 63 -4.80 -1.17 1.82
N LEU A 64 -5.75 -1.72 1.08
CA LEU A 64 -7.18 -1.51 1.29
C LEU A 64 -7.86 -2.80 1.79
N ASP A 65 -8.87 -2.63 2.63
CA ASP A 65 -9.74 -3.72 3.05
C ASP A 65 -10.88 -3.91 2.02
N ALA A 66 -10.93 -5.08 1.41
CA ALA A 66 -11.95 -5.44 0.43
C ALA A 66 -13.38 -5.40 1.01
N THR A 67 -13.54 -5.56 2.32
CA THR A 67 -14.87 -5.59 2.96
C THR A 67 -15.47 -4.19 3.18
N CYS A 68 -14.65 -3.13 3.04
CA CYS A 68 -15.06 -1.72 3.17
C CYS A 68 -14.35 -0.83 2.13
N LEU A 69 -14.25 -1.32 0.91
CA LEU A 69 -13.46 -0.72 -0.17
C LEU A 69 -13.85 0.73 -0.45
N GLU A 70 -15.14 1.03 -0.51
CA GLU A 70 -15.65 2.37 -0.81
C GLU A 70 -15.07 3.43 0.14
N ARG A 71 -15.07 3.15 1.44
CA ARG A 71 -14.49 4.05 2.45
C ARG A 71 -12.99 4.25 2.25
N ASN A 72 -12.28 3.18 1.87
CA ASN A 72 -10.83 3.21 1.74
C ASN A 72 -10.37 3.91 0.46
N LEU A 73 -11.22 4.03 -0.57
CA LEU A 73 -10.88 4.71 -1.82
C LEU A 73 -10.60 6.20 -1.63
N ASN A 74 -11.14 6.84 -0.60
CA ASN A 74 -10.82 8.23 -0.29
C ASN A 74 -9.32 8.45 -0.05
N LEU A 75 -8.67 7.52 0.67
CA LEU A 75 -7.23 7.57 0.89
C LEU A 75 -6.45 7.44 -0.43
N VAL A 76 -6.91 6.56 -1.32
CA VAL A 76 -6.28 6.40 -2.65
C VAL A 76 -6.30 7.69 -3.42
N TYR A 77 -7.46 8.35 -3.52
CA TYR A 77 -7.57 9.63 -4.23
C TYR A 77 -6.70 10.73 -3.63
N GLN A 78 -6.63 10.82 -2.30
CA GLN A 78 -5.77 11.80 -1.62
C GLN A 78 -4.27 11.54 -1.92
N ILE A 79 -3.83 10.28 -1.96
CA ILE A 79 -2.45 9.95 -2.28
C ILE A 79 -2.15 10.19 -3.76
N MET A 80 -3.12 9.94 -4.66
CA MET A 80 -2.99 10.24 -6.09
C MET A 80 -2.79 11.73 -6.39
N GLU A 81 -3.23 12.62 -5.52
CA GLU A 81 -2.95 14.06 -5.64
C GLU A 81 -1.48 14.41 -5.34
N ILE A 82 -0.74 13.52 -4.65
CA ILE A 82 0.63 13.76 -4.21
C ILE A 82 1.66 13.05 -5.09
N THR A 83 1.36 11.84 -5.56
CA THR A 83 2.30 11.01 -6.31
C THR A 83 1.61 10.13 -7.34
N ASP A 84 2.30 9.91 -8.47
CA ASP A 84 1.85 9.00 -9.53
C ASP A 84 2.36 7.57 -9.32
N ASN A 85 3.34 7.36 -8.43
CA ASN A 85 3.97 6.07 -8.19
C ASN A 85 3.19 5.24 -7.16
N ILE A 86 1.96 4.83 -7.52
CA ILE A 86 1.02 4.16 -6.63
C ILE A 86 0.75 2.74 -7.09
N ILE A 87 0.60 1.85 -6.12
CA ILE A 87 0.09 0.50 -6.28
C ILE A 87 -1.00 0.29 -5.24
N VAL A 88 -2.18 -0.11 -5.67
CA VAL A 88 -3.29 -0.44 -4.78
C VAL A 88 -3.30 -1.94 -4.50
N CYS A 89 -3.24 -2.31 -3.23
CA CYS A 89 -3.33 -3.69 -2.75
C CYS A 89 -4.66 -3.91 -2.05
N VAL A 90 -5.60 -4.59 -2.69
CA VAL A 90 -6.91 -4.95 -2.10
C VAL A 90 -6.76 -6.25 -1.34
N ASN A 91 -6.72 -6.17 -0.01
CA ASN A 91 -6.54 -7.30 0.89
C ASN A 91 -7.89 -7.83 1.41
N LEU A 92 -7.88 -9.02 2.02
CA LEU A 92 -9.07 -9.68 2.58
C LEU A 92 -10.14 -10.04 1.54
N LEU A 93 -9.75 -10.36 0.30
CA LEU A 93 -10.69 -10.77 -0.76
C LEU A 93 -11.52 -11.99 -0.39
N ASP A 94 -10.96 -12.91 0.39
CA ASP A 94 -11.69 -14.08 0.90
C ASP A 94 -12.78 -13.71 1.91
N GLU A 95 -12.53 -12.71 2.74
CA GLU A 95 -13.54 -12.21 3.68
C GLU A 95 -14.65 -11.43 2.96
N ALA A 96 -14.28 -10.62 1.95
CA ALA A 96 -15.25 -9.93 1.10
C ALA A 96 -16.18 -10.93 0.38
N LYS A 97 -15.61 -11.99 -0.19
CA LYS A 97 -16.38 -13.04 -0.86
C LYS A 97 -17.33 -13.76 0.08
N LYS A 98 -16.95 -14.02 1.34
CA LYS A 98 -17.85 -14.59 2.36
C LYS A 98 -19.03 -13.67 2.68
N LYS A 99 -18.84 -12.36 2.56
CA LYS A 99 -19.88 -11.34 2.74
C LYS A 99 -20.71 -11.09 1.47
N GLY A 100 -20.49 -11.84 0.40
CA GLY A 100 -21.18 -11.66 -0.87
C GLY A 100 -20.69 -10.44 -1.68
N ILE A 101 -19.53 -9.90 -1.33
CA ILE A 101 -18.91 -8.78 -2.03
C ILE A 101 -17.97 -9.35 -3.10
N ASP A 102 -18.23 -9.06 -4.36
CA ASP A 102 -17.37 -9.40 -5.48
C ASP A 102 -16.73 -8.13 -6.04
N ILE A 103 -15.40 -8.17 -6.25
CA ILE A 103 -14.62 -7.01 -6.68
C ILE A 103 -13.89 -7.35 -7.97
N ASP A 104 -14.24 -6.65 -9.04
CA ASP A 104 -13.49 -6.70 -10.28
C ASP A 104 -12.23 -5.81 -10.20
N LEU A 105 -11.10 -6.44 -9.89
CA LEU A 105 -9.82 -5.77 -9.75
C LEU A 105 -9.33 -5.13 -11.06
N ASN A 106 -9.65 -5.75 -12.21
CA ASN A 106 -9.25 -5.23 -13.50
C ASN A 106 -10.02 -3.94 -13.84
N LEU A 107 -11.32 -3.96 -13.58
CA LEU A 107 -12.15 -2.77 -13.74
C LEU A 107 -11.73 -1.66 -12.78
N LEU A 108 -11.41 -2.01 -11.54
CA LEU A 108 -10.92 -1.07 -10.53
C LEU A 108 -9.61 -0.42 -10.97
N SER A 109 -8.64 -1.22 -11.44
CA SER A 109 -7.37 -0.73 -11.98
C SER A 109 -7.58 0.21 -13.17
N LYS A 110 -8.46 -0.16 -14.08
CA LYS A 110 -8.79 0.68 -15.25
C LYS A 110 -9.44 2.01 -14.85
N LYS A 111 -10.32 2.00 -13.85
CA LYS A 111 -10.99 3.22 -13.36
C LYS A 111 -10.06 4.14 -12.58
N LEU A 112 -9.17 3.58 -11.77
CA LEU A 112 -8.19 4.35 -11.00
C LEU A 112 -6.99 4.79 -11.87
N GLY A 113 -6.70 4.10 -12.97
CA GLY A 113 -5.52 4.39 -13.78
C GLY A 113 -4.20 3.94 -13.16
N VAL A 114 -4.25 3.14 -12.08
CA VAL A 114 -3.07 2.63 -11.36
C VAL A 114 -3.13 1.11 -11.23
N PRO A 115 -1.98 0.42 -11.02
CA PRO A 115 -1.95 -1.01 -10.77
C PRO A 115 -2.75 -1.39 -9.53
N VAL A 116 -3.62 -2.39 -9.65
CA VAL A 116 -4.39 -2.97 -8.54
C VAL A 116 -4.08 -4.45 -8.42
N VAL A 117 -3.70 -4.89 -7.22
CA VAL A 117 -3.43 -6.29 -6.91
C VAL A 117 -4.35 -6.77 -5.79
N GLY A 118 -4.80 -8.00 -5.86
CA GLY A 118 -5.62 -8.61 -4.81
C GLY A 118 -4.83 -9.56 -3.95
N THR A 119 -5.08 -9.54 -2.63
CA THR A 119 -4.42 -10.43 -1.68
C THR A 119 -5.39 -11.03 -0.67
N THR A 120 -4.97 -12.18 -0.12
CA THR A 120 -5.57 -12.83 1.04
C THR A 120 -4.44 -13.15 2.00
N ALA A 121 -3.99 -12.15 2.77
CA ALA A 121 -2.74 -12.20 3.54
C ALA A 121 -2.66 -13.39 4.54
N ARG A 122 -3.79 -13.98 4.94
CA ARG A 122 -3.83 -15.17 5.81
C ARG A 122 -3.41 -16.47 5.12
N LYS A 123 -3.42 -16.51 3.77
CA LYS A 123 -3.04 -17.70 3.01
C LYS A 123 -1.70 -17.45 2.34
N LYS A 124 -0.61 -18.02 2.85
CA LYS A 124 0.75 -17.95 2.27
C LYS A 124 0.83 -18.24 0.76
N LYS A 125 -0.21 -18.82 0.16
CA LYS A 125 -0.30 -19.18 -1.27
C LYS A 125 -0.71 -18.02 -2.19
N THR A 126 -1.21 -16.91 -1.67
CA THR A 126 -1.85 -15.85 -2.49
C THR A 126 -0.94 -14.65 -2.77
N LEU A 127 0.26 -14.63 -2.23
CA LEU A 127 1.33 -13.76 -2.70
C LEU A 127 1.90 -14.35 -4.02
N ASN A 128 1.03 -14.54 -5.01
CA ASN A 128 1.50 -14.73 -6.38
C ASN A 128 2.07 -13.39 -6.84
N ILE A 129 3.34 -13.27 -6.64
CA ILE A 129 4.28 -12.22 -7.07
C ILE A 129 4.14 -11.91 -8.58
N THR A 130 3.44 -12.74 -9.34
CA THR A 130 3.13 -12.52 -10.76
C THR A 130 2.36 -11.21 -11.03
N ASN A 131 1.63 -10.70 -10.06
CA ASN A 131 0.94 -9.41 -10.23
C ASN A 131 1.87 -8.20 -9.99
N PHE A 132 3.04 -8.41 -9.36
CA PHE A 132 4.09 -7.40 -9.25
C PHE A 132 4.96 -7.29 -10.52
N THR A 133 4.81 -8.20 -11.48
CA THR A 133 5.57 -8.13 -12.74
C THR A 133 5.14 -6.98 -13.64
N ASN A 134 3.90 -6.51 -13.55
CA ASN A 134 3.43 -5.32 -14.25
C ASN A 134 3.96 -4.00 -13.65
N ILE A 135 4.62 -4.07 -12.49
CA ILE A 135 5.30 -2.96 -11.83
C ILE A 135 6.72 -2.77 -12.42
N LYS A 136 7.25 -3.79 -13.10
CA LYS A 136 8.63 -3.80 -13.63
C LYS A 136 8.94 -2.65 -14.58
N ASP A 137 7.94 -2.11 -15.25
CA ASP A 137 8.15 -1.09 -16.28
C ASP A 137 8.00 0.34 -15.73
N ARG A 138 7.75 0.49 -14.42
CA ARG A 138 7.58 1.79 -13.75
C ARG A 138 8.54 2.05 -12.58
N ILE A 139 9.42 1.08 -12.20
CA ILE A 139 10.43 1.24 -11.15
C ILE A 139 11.84 1.18 -11.73
#